data_e847367eb39ada7b46e0c20e76e57e65
#
_entry.id   e847367eb39ada7b46e0c20e76e57e65
#
_cell.length_a   1.000
_cell.length_b   1.000
_cell.length_c   1.000
_cell.angle_alpha   90.00
_cell.angle_beta   90.00
_cell.angle_gamma   90.00
#
_symmetry.space_group_name_H-M   'P 1'
#
loop_
_entity.id
_entity.type
_entity.pdbx_description
1 polymer ?
#
loop_
_entity_poly.entity_id
_entity_poly.type
_entity_poly.pdbx_seq_one_letter_code
_entity_poly.pdbx_strand_id
1 'polypeptide(L)'
;LFGSALADQVAPLLSQLEKPLILELGAGTGTLAADILESLSKTQAPPQYWILELSADLRRRQQSRLSSYGDNVCWLDRLPDQPFEGVILANEVVDALPVSCFIKRANAAFPLGVRLVDGDFAWAEGDSDPRLSEAVELLEASLGYTLPEGFRSEIRLGLSAWIQALSAVMARGAMLIVDYGLVRRE
;
A
#
# COMPACT_ATOMS: atom_id res chain seq x y z
N LEU A 1 -2.95 -18.28 -10.69
CA LEU A 1 -3.57 -17.49 -11.77
C LEU A 1 -3.29 -15.99 -11.62
N PHE A 2 -3.56 -15.38 -10.46
CA PHE A 2 -3.35 -13.93 -10.24
C PHE A 2 -1.87 -13.56 -10.37
N GLY A 3 -0.97 -14.27 -9.67
CA GLY A 3 0.47 -14.04 -9.76
C GLY A 3 1.04 -14.23 -11.16
N SER A 4 0.54 -15.22 -11.92
CA SER A 4 0.94 -15.41 -13.33
C SER A 4 0.49 -14.25 -14.20
N ALA A 5 -0.73 -13.75 -14.01
CA ALA A 5 -1.21 -12.59 -14.77
C ALA A 5 -0.39 -11.33 -14.47
N LEU A 6 -0.01 -11.11 -13.21
CA LEU A 6 0.90 -10.01 -12.84
C LEU A 6 2.29 -10.21 -13.46
N ALA A 7 2.84 -11.42 -13.42
CA ALA A 7 4.12 -11.74 -14.03
C ALA A 7 4.11 -11.39 -15.54
N ASP A 8 3.05 -11.76 -16.26
CA ASP A 8 2.89 -11.45 -17.68
C ASP A 8 2.85 -9.93 -17.95
N GLN A 9 2.29 -9.14 -17.03
CA GLN A 9 2.25 -7.68 -17.16
C GLN A 9 3.58 -7.00 -16.85
N VAL A 10 4.33 -7.51 -15.87
CA VAL A 10 5.60 -6.89 -15.48
C VAL A 10 6.79 -7.38 -16.31
N ALA A 11 6.74 -8.57 -16.89
CA ALA A 11 7.84 -9.13 -17.69
C ALA A 11 8.34 -8.20 -18.81
N PRO A 12 7.47 -7.55 -19.63
CA PRO A 12 7.92 -6.63 -20.68
C PRO A 12 8.64 -5.38 -20.13
N LEU A 13 8.28 -4.92 -18.93
CA LEU A 13 8.94 -3.81 -18.26
C LEU A 13 10.33 -4.24 -17.77
N LEU A 14 10.39 -5.37 -17.07
CA LEU A 14 11.63 -5.89 -16.50
C LEU A 14 12.66 -6.21 -17.57
N SER A 15 12.24 -6.70 -18.75
CA SER A 15 13.12 -7.02 -19.87
C SER A 15 13.83 -5.80 -20.50
N GLN A 16 13.38 -4.58 -20.20
CA GLN A 16 13.97 -3.33 -20.68
C GLN A 16 14.99 -2.75 -19.69
N LEU A 17 15.22 -3.40 -18.57
CA LEU A 17 16.09 -2.94 -17.50
C LEU A 17 17.36 -3.80 -17.43
N GLU A 18 18.48 -3.18 -17.11
CA GLU A 18 19.76 -3.91 -16.99
C GLU A 18 19.80 -4.78 -15.72
N LYS A 19 19.26 -4.28 -14.63
CA LYS A 19 19.22 -4.95 -13.31
C LYS A 19 17.80 -4.93 -12.76
N PRO A 20 16.88 -5.71 -13.36
CA PRO A 20 15.49 -5.67 -12.99
C PRO A 20 15.28 -6.12 -11.55
N LEU A 21 14.48 -5.35 -10.80
CA LEU A 21 14.13 -5.61 -9.43
C LEU A 21 12.62 -5.50 -9.24
N ILE A 22 12.06 -6.41 -8.44
CA ILE A 22 10.70 -6.28 -7.93
C ILE A 22 10.80 -6.01 -6.43
N LEU A 23 10.17 -4.92 -5.98
CA LEU A 23 9.95 -4.64 -4.57
C LEU A 23 8.48 -4.89 -4.23
N GLU A 24 8.19 -5.92 -3.47
CA GLU A 24 6.85 -6.21 -2.96
C GLU A 24 6.70 -5.66 -1.55
N LEU A 25 5.62 -4.93 -1.32
CA LEU A 25 5.25 -4.41 0.00
C LEU A 25 4.22 -5.37 0.62
N GLY A 26 4.49 -5.88 1.84
CA GLY A 26 3.54 -6.71 2.56
C GLY A 26 3.17 -8.01 1.82
N ALA A 27 4.14 -8.85 1.54
CA ALA A 27 3.94 -10.09 0.74
C ALA A 27 3.08 -11.18 1.43
N GLY A 28 2.51 -10.89 2.59
CA GLY A 28 1.66 -11.84 3.32
C GLY A 28 2.38 -13.17 3.58
N THR A 29 1.85 -14.27 3.07
CA THR A 29 2.48 -15.58 3.20
C THR A 29 3.54 -15.87 2.12
N GLY A 30 3.84 -14.91 1.23
CA GLY A 30 4.79 -15.07 0.12
C GLY A 30 4.25 -15.86 -1.07
N THR A 31 2.94 -16.06 -1.14
CA THR A 31 2.31 -16.82 -2.23
C THR A 31 2.41 -16.07 -3.55
N LEU A 32 2.12 -14.76 -3.54
CA LEU A 32 2.21 -13.93 -4.74
C LEU A 32 3.64 -13.85 -5.27
N ALA A 33 4.62 -13.63 -4.38
CA ALA A 33 6.05 -13.65 -4.73
C ALA A 33 6.47 -14.98 -5.40
N ALA A 34 6.04 -16.13 -4.82
CA ALA A 34 6.35 -17.44 -5.38
C ALA A 34 5.75 -17.63 -6.79
N ASP A 35 4.47 -17.27 -6.96
CA ASP A 35 3.78 -17.38 -8.26
C ASP A 35 4.44 -16.51 -9.34
N ILE A 36 4.82 -15.27 -8.99
CA ILE A 36 5.51 -14.34 -9.90
C ILE A 36 6.88 -14.88 -10.29
N LEU A 37 7.70 -15.26 -9.30
CA LEU A 37 9.03 -15.79 -9.53
C LEU A 37 9.01 -17.08 -10.36
N GLU A 38 8.08 -18.00 -10.08
CA GLU A 38 7.89 -19.22 -10.86
C GLU A 38 7.50 -18.90 -12.32
N SER A 39 6.60 -17.93 -12.52
CA SER A 39 6.14 -17.57 -13.87
C SER A 39 7.27 -16.90 -14.66
N LEU A 40 8.00 -15.95 -14.08
CA LEU A 40 9.10 -15.25 -14.74
C LEU A 40 10.26 -16.19 -15.08
N SER A 41 10.58 -17.15 -14.22
CA SER A 41 11.69 -18.09 -14.46
C SER A 41 11.48 -19.02 -15.66
N LYS A 42 10.24 -19.10 -16.18
CA LYS A 42 9.93 -19.87 -17.41
C LYS A 42 10.33 -19.14 -18.70
N THR A 43 10.45 -17.82 -18.65
CA THR A 43 10.62 -16.98 -19.85
C THR A 43 11.89 -16.14 -19.83
N GLN A 44 12.47 -15.88 -18.67
CA GLN A 44 13.66 -15.06 -18.49
C GLN A 44 14.40 -15.42 -17.21
N ALA A 45 15.61 -14.89 -17.02
CA ALA A 45 16.28 -14.96 -15.73
C ALA A 45 15.45 -14.26 -14.65
N PRO A 46 15.26 -14.87 -13.46
CA PRO A 46 14.46 -14.28 -12.41
C PRO A 46 15.10 -12.95 -11.96
N PRO A 47 14.29 -11.90 -11.79
CA PRO A 47 14.78 -10.64 -11.26
C PRO A 47 15.18 -10.78 -9.79
N GLN A 48 15.93 -9.79 -9.26
CA GLN A 48 16.03 -9.62 -7.83
C GLN A 48 14.63 -9.34 -7.27
N TYR A 49 14.29 -9.97 -6.16
CA TYR A 49 12.98 -9.82 -5.51
C TYR A 49 13.18 -9.39 -4.06
N TRP A 50 12.79 -8.16 -3.76
CA TRP A 50 12.86 -7.63 -2.42
C TRP A 50 11.48 -7.58 -1.80
N ILE A 51 11.38 -7.98 -0.54
CA ILE A 51 10.15 -7.97 0.22
C ILE A 51 10.32 -7.04 1.42
N LEU A 52 9.52 -5.97 1.46
CA LEU A 52 9.41 -5.13 2.64
C LEU A 52 8.34 -5.74 3.56
N GLU A 53 8.78 -6.37 4.64
CA GLU A 53 7.91 -7.06 5.59
C GLU A 53 8.32 -6.73 7.03
N LEU A 54 7.37 -6.17 7.78
CA LEU A 54 7.60 -5.75 9.17
C LEU A 54 7.24 -6.85 10.19
N SER A 55 6.40 -7.81 9.79
CA SER A 55 6.02 -8.93 10.64
C SER A 55 7.07 -10.03 10.63
N ALA A 56 7.71 -10.25 11.77
CA ALA A 56 8.69 -11.33 11.91
C ALA A 56 8.09 -12.74 11.67
N ASP A 57 6.80 -12.94 11.94
CA ASP A 57 6.12 -14.22 11.67
C ASP A 57 5.89 -14.41 10.17
N LEU A 58 5.38 -13.39 9.47
CA LEU A 58 5.19 -13.45 8.03
C LEU A 58 6.52 -13.62 7.31
N ARG A 59 7.57 -12.88 7.71
CA ARG A 59 8.92 -13.03 7.16
C ARG A 59 9.42 -14.47 7.25
N ARG A 60 9.25 -15.16 8.39
CA ARG A 60 9.65 -16.59 8.53
C ARG A 60 8.90 -17.50 7.56
N ARG A 61 7.59 -17.27 7.37
CA ARG A 61 6.76 -18.04 6.43
C ARG A 61 7.21 -17.80 4.99
N GLN A 62 7.48 -16.55 4.63
CA GLN A 62 8.03 -16.16 3.33
C GLN A 62 9.39 -16.81 3.08
N GLN A 63 10.31 -16.75 4.04
CA GLN A 63 11.63 -17.38 3.95
C GLN A 63 11.55 -18.89 3.71
N SER A 64 10.65 -19.57 4.42
CA SER A 64 10.41 -21.00 4.20
C SER A 64 9.85 -21.27 2.81
N ARG A 65 8.87 -20.49 2.34
CA ARG A 65 8.22 -20.68 1.04
C ARG A 65 9.14 -20.37 -0.14
N LEU A 66 9.97 -19.34 -0.02
CA LEU A 66 10.82 -18.83 -1.07
C LEU A 66 12.26 -19.36 -1.01
N SER A 67 12.53 -20.34 -0.15
CA SER A 67 13.88 -20.88 0.09
C SER A 67 14.58 -21.41 -1.16
N SER A 68 13.83 -21.90 -2.15
CA SER A 68 14.39 -22.40 -3.42
C SER A 68 14.97 -21.32 -4.32
N TYR A 69 14.64 -20.04 -4.08
CA TYR A 69 15.15 -18.92 -4.88
C TYR A 69 16.45 -18.33 -4.35
N GLY A 70 16.92 -18.76 -3.17
CA GLY A 70 18.21 -18.38 -2.60
C GLY A 70 18.42 -16.87 -2.53
N ASP A 71 19.58 -16.41 -2.99
CA ASP A 71 19.99 -14.99 -2.94
C ASP A 71 19.20 -14.07 -3.88
N ASN A 72 18.31 -14.60 -4.71
CA ASN A 72 17.43 -13.77 -5.53
C ASN A 72 16.34 -13.08 -4.71
N VAL A 73 16.06 -13.55 -3.48
CA VAL A 73 15.03 -12.97 -2.60
C VAL A 73 15.68 -12.38 -1.37
N CYS A 74 15.42 -11.10 -1.13
CA CYS A 74 15.90 -10.37 0.04
C CYS A 74 14.76 -9.77 0.83
N TRP A 75 14.92 -9.66 2.16
CA TRP A 75 13.93 -9.05 3.07
C TRP A 75 14.46 -7.74 3.61
N LEU A 76 13.60 -6.72 3.53
CA LEU A 76 13.89 -5.37 4.01
C LEU A 76 13.02 -5.03 5.22
N ASP A 77 13.56 -4.20 6.13
CA ASP A 77 12.83 -3.60 7.25
C ASP A 77 12.40 -2.15 6.97
N ARG A 78 12.96 -1.56 5.92
CA ARG A 78 12.69 -0.19 5.45
C ARG A 78 12.90 -0.10 3.94
N LEU A 79 12.42 0.96 3.34
CA LEU A 79 12.69 1.24 1.94
C LEU A 79 14.20 1.31 1.68
N PRO A 80 14.67 0.94 0.48
CA PRO A 80 16.09 0.99 0.14
C PRO A 80 16.61 2.43 0.18
N ASP A 81 17.87 2.60 0.60
CA ASP A 81 18.51 3.93 0.68
C ASP A 81 18.88 4.48 -0.70
N GLN A 82 19.00 3.61 -1.71
CA GLN A 82 19.34 4.00 -3.07
C GLN A 82 18.19 3.68 -4.02
N PRO A 83 17.88 4.58 -4.96
CA PRO A 83 16.89 4.31 -5.98
C PRO A 83 17.28 3.11 -6.85
N PHE A 84 16.28 2.35 -7.26
CA PHE A 84 16.42 1.17 -8.12
C PHE A 84 15.59 1.30 -9.39
N GLU A 85 15.88 0.45 -10.38
CA GLU A 85 15.06 0.27 -11.57
C GLU A 85 14.24 -1.01 -11.45
N GLY A 86 12.93 -0.92 -11.63
CA GLY A 86 12.09 -2.11 -11.50
C GLY A 86 10.62 -1.84 -11.30
N VAL A 87 9.98 -2.74 -10.56
CA VAL A 87 8.53 -2.66 -10.27
C VAL A 87 8.32 -2.69 -8.77
N ILE A 88 7.49 -1.76 -8.27
CA ILE A 88 6.97 -1.82 -6.90
C ILE A 88 5.60 -2.47 -6.98
N LEU A 89 5.38 -3.52 -6.19
CA LEU A 89 4.10 -4.21 -6.04
C LEU A 89 3.52 -3.94 -4.64
N ALA A 90 2.27 -3.52 -4.60
CA ALA A 90 1.50 -3.37 -3.36
C ALA A 90 0.10 -3.99 -3.59
N ASN A 91 -0.10 -5.21 -3.11
CA ASN A 91 -1.38 -5.90 -3.19
C ASN A 91 -2.05 -5.91 -1.82
N GLU A 92 -3.22 -5.30 -1.71
CA GLU A 92 -3.97 -5.16 -0.45
C GLU A 92 -3.08 -4.60 0.68
N VAL A 93 -2.42 -3.48 0.41
CA VAL A 93 -1.52 -2.79 1.35
C VAL A 93 -2.10 -1.45 1.76
N VAL A 94 -2.77 -0.77 0.82
CA VAL A 94 -3.32 0.56 1.08
C VAL A 94 -4.45 0.48 2.09
N ASP A 95 -5.28 -0.56 2.04
CA ASP A 95 -6.36 -0.79 3.01
C ASP A 95 -5.86 -1.01 4.44
N ALA A 96 -4.65 -1.57 4.58
CA ALA A 96 -4.00 -1.78 5.88
C ALA A 96 -3.29 -0.53 6.43
N LEU A 97 -3.17 0.56 5.66
CA LEU A 97 -2.57 1.80 6.14
C LEU A 97 -3.48 2.49 7.17
N PRO A 98 -2.90 3.14 8.20
CA PRO A 98 -3.66 3.85 9.22
C PRO A 98 -4.61 4.89 8.63
N VAL A 99 -5.84 4.91 9.13
CA VAL A 99 -6.87 5.89 8.77
C VAL A 99 -7.20 6.80 9.95
N SER A 100 -7.66 8.00 9.63
CA SER A 100 -8.29 8.91 10.58
C SER A 100 -9.79 8.91 10.31
N CYS A 101 -10.58 8.30 11.22
CA CYS A 101 -12.03 8.43 11.17
C CYS A 101 -12.43 9.86 11.53
N PHE A 102 -13.44 10.41 10.86
CA PHE A 102 -13.90 11.77 11.12
C PHE A 102 -15.41 11.92 11.04
N ILE A 103 -15.89 13.02 11.60
CA ILE A 103 -17.24 13.51 11.43
C ILE A 103 -17.20 14.95 10.94
N LYS A 104 -18.02 15.26 9.93
CA LYS A 104 -18.18 16.63 9.42
C LYS A 104 -19.10 17.42 10.32
N ARG A 105 -18.68 18.61 10.74
CA ARG A 105 -19.45 19.58 11.50
C ARG A 105 -19.32 20.94 10.86
N ALA A 106 -20.43 21.55 10.47
CA ALA A 106 -20.42 22.84 9.80
C ALA A 106 -19.24 22.99 8.81
N ASN A 107 -18.24 23.80 9.12
CA ASN A 107 -17.10 24.08 8.25
C ASN A 107 -15.82 23.32 8.65
N ALA A 108 -15.89 22.35 9.55
CA ALA A 108 -14.71 21.62 10.02
C ALA A 108 -14.96 20.11 10.07
N ALA A 109 -13.87 19.34 10.09
CA ALA A 109 -13.90 17.92 10.37
C ALA A 109 -13.26 17.63 11.73
N PHE A 110 -13.90 16.81 12.53
CA PHE A 110 -13.42 16.41 13.85
C PHE A 110 -13.04 14.93 13.85
N PRO A 111 -11.95 14.55 14.50
CA PRO A 111 -11.57 13.14 14.65
C PRO A 111 -12.66 12.36 15.38
N LEU A 112 -12.93 11.16 14.92
CA LEU A 112 -13.77 10.18 15.60
C LEU A 112 -12.89 9.09 16.22
N GLY A 113 -12.96 8.98 17.53
CA GLY A 113 -12.41 7.88 18.30
C GLY A 113 -13.49 7.02 18.93
N VAL A 114 -13.05 6.10 19.79
CA VAL A 114 -13.94 5.22 20.55
C VAL A 114 -13.67 5.43 22.04
N ARG A 115 -14.75 5.53 22.82
CA ARG A 115 -14.69 5.58 24.28
C ARG A 115 -15.55 4.48 24.89
N LEU A 116 -15.23 4.10 26.11
CA LEU A 116 -16.06 3.20 26.90
C LEU A 116 -17.10 4.02 27.69
N VAL A 117 -18.37 3.66 27.55
CA VAL A 117 -19.49 4.26 28.26
C VAL A 117 -20.33 3.14 28.85
N ASP A 118 -20.45 3.08 30.15
CA ASP A 118 -21.22 2.06 30.88
C ASP A 118 -20.91 0.61 30.50
N GLY A 119 -19.66 0.34 30.09
CA GLY A 119 -19.20 -0.99 29.64
C GLY A 119 -19.31 -1.24 28.12
N ASP A 120 -19.94 -0.34 27.36
CA ASP A 120 -20.10 -0.44 25.92
C ASP A 120 -19.20 0.54 25.15
N PHE A 121 -18.79 0.18 23.92
CA PHE A 121 -18.06 1.08 23.03
C PHE A 121 -19.01 2.09 22.37
N ALA A 122 -18.65 3.35 22.47
CA ALA A 122 -19.35 4.45 21.83
C ALA A 122 -18.39 5.35 21.04
N TRP A 123 -18.88 5.90 19.93
CA TRP A 123 -18.13 6.92 19.19
C TRP A 123 -17.95 8.18 20.03
N ALA A 124 -16.79 8.79 19.94
CA ALA A 124 -16.46 10.04 20.60
C ALA A 124 -15.77 11.00 19.63
N GLU A 125 -16.25 12.22 19.58
CA GLU A 125 -15.59 13.29 18.86
C GLU A 125 -14.37 13.75 19.67
N GLY A 126 -13.23 13.90 18.98
CA GLY A 126 -12.02 14.45 19.55
C GLY A 126 -11.92 15.95 19.34
N ASP A 127 -10.81 16.53 19.79
CA ASP A 127 -10.51 17.94 19.55
C ASP A 127 -10.21 18.18 18.06
N SER A 128 -10.38 19.43 17.62
CA SER A 128 -10.15 19.85 16.25
C SER A 128 -8.69 19.55 15.82
N ASP A 129 -8.53 18.87 14.69
CA ASP A 129 -7.24 18.67 14.00
C ASP A 129 -7.25 19.48 12.69
N PRO A 130 -6.41 20.54 12.60
CA PRO A 130 -6.33 21.34 11.38
C PRO A 130 -5.92 20.55 10.14
N ARG A 131 -5.04 19.52 10.28
CA ARG A 131 -4.60 18.69 9.16
C ARG A 131 -5.76 17.84 8.62
N LEU A 132 -6.60 17.34 9.52
CA LEU A 132 -7.79 16.58 9.14
C LEU A 132 -8.81 17.48 8.43
N SER A 133 -9.04 18.69 8.95
CA SER A 133 -9.95 19.67 8.34
C SER A 133 -9.47 20.06 6.93
N GLU A 134 -8.19 20.39 6.77
CA GLU A 134 -7.58 20.71 5.47
C GLU A 134 -7.72 19.55 4.47
N ALA A 135 -7.46 18.30 4.91
CA ALA A 135 -7.58 17.12 4.05
C ALA A 135 -9.02 16.89 3.60
N VAL A 136 -10.01 17.12 4.48
CA VAL A 136 -11.43 17.01 4.13
C VAL A 136 -11.86 18.14 3.19
N GLU A 137 -11.37 19.37 3.38
CA GLU A 137 -11.62 20.50 2.47
C GLU A 137 -11.06 20.22 1.05
N LEU A 138 -9.85 19.67 0.96
CA LEU A 138 -9.27 19.24 -0.32
C LEU A 138 -10.10 18.13 -0.98
N LEU A 139 -10.62 17.19 -0.20
CA LEU A 139 -11.53 16.17 -0.68
C LEU A 139 -12.82 16.79 -1.23
N GLU A 140 -13.47 17.69 -0.46
CA GLU A 140 -14.69 18.40 -0.89
C GLU A 140 -14.45 19.17 -2.20
N ALA A 141 -13.33 19.88 -2.29
CA ALA A 141 -12.95 20.58 -3.51
C ALA A 141 -12.79 19.63 -4.71
N SER A 142 -12.20 18.44 -4.50
CA SER A 142 -12.07 17.43 -5.55
C SER A 142 -13.39 16.78 -5.95
N LEU A 143 -14.34 16.68 -5.01
CA LEU A 143 -15.68 16.14 -5.24
C LEU A 143 -16.60 17.16 -5.93
N GLY A 144 -16.32 18.47 -5.78
CA GLY A 144 -17.16 19.55 -6.28
C GLY A 144 -18.42 19.81 -5.43
N TYR A 145 -18.48 19.25 -4.22
CA TYR A 145 -19.56 19.52 -3.26
C TYR A 145 -19.06 19.38 -1.83
N THR A 146 -19.78 20.02 -0.91
CA THR A 146 -19.51 19.94 0.54
C THR A 146 -20.20 18.73 1.14
N LEU A 147 -19.49 18.00 2.00
CA LEU A 147 -20.05 16.88 2.75
C LEU A 147 -21.12 17.37 3.74
N PRO A 148 -22.22 16.66 3.90
CA PRO A 148 -23.31 17.08 4.77
C PRO A 148 -22.90 17.08 6.25
N GLU A 149 -23.57 17.90 7.04
CA GLU A 149 -23.46 17.91 8.51
C GLU A 149 -23.70 16.51 9.07
N GLY A 150 -22.81 16.05 9.95
CA GLY A 150 -22.88 14.72 10.56
C GLY A 150 -22.37 13.58 9.69
N PHE A 151 -21.87 13.87 8.49
CA PHE A 151 -21.23 12.84 7.64
C PHE A 151 -20.02 12.24 8.34
N ARG A 152 -19.97 10.90 8.35
CA ARG A 152 -18.89 10.13 8.97
C ARG A 152 -18.18 9.32 7.89
N SER A 153 -16.85 9.36 7.90
CA SER A 153 -16.02 8.59 7.00
C SER A 153 -14.62 8.45 7.57
N GLU A 154 -13.71 7.98 6.75
CA GLU A 154 -12.28 7.87 7.07
C GLU A 154 -11.44 8.50 5.97
N ILE A 155 -10.25 8.96 6.33
CA ILE A 155 -9.26 9.51 5.40
C ILE A 155 -7.86 9.09 5.80
N ARG A 156 -7.00 8.81 4.82
CA ARG A 156 -5.60 8.45 5.02
C ARG A 156 -4.71 9.68 4.86
N LEU A 157 -4.46 10.39 5.95
CA LEU A 157 -3.64 11.61 5.94
C LEU A 157 -2.21 11.36 5.44
N GLY A 158 -1.67 10.17 5.67
CA GLY A 158 -0.31 9.80 5.27
C GLY A 158 -0.16 9.27 3.85
N LEU A 159 -1.25 9.11 3.07
CA LEU A 159 -1.19 8.41 1.78
C LEU A 159 -0.27 9.11 0.76
N SER A 160 -0.35 10.44 0.65
CA SER A 160 0.50 11.21 -0.27
C SER A 160 1.99 11.07 0.08
N ALA A 161 2.33 11.15 1.37
CA ALA A 161 3.71 10.99 1.81
C ALA A 161 4.23 9.57 1.57
N TRP A 162 3.38 8.55 1.74
CA TRP A 162 3.71 7.16 1.45
C TRP A 162 3.99 6.94 -0.03
N ILE A 163 3.14 7.44 -0.93
CA ILE A 163 3.37 7.39 -2.39
C ILE A 163 4.65 8.13 -2.79
N GLN A 164 4.90 9.32 -2.20
CA GLN A 164 6.13 10.07 -2.46
C GLN A 164 7.38 9.30 -2.01
N ALA A 165 7.35 8.66 -0.85
CA ALA A 165 8.46 7.85 -0.36
C ALA A 165 8.75 6.66 -1.29
N LEU A 166 7.73 5.98 -1.79
CA LEU A 166 7.88 4.90 -2.78
C LEU A 166 8.42 5.43 -4.12
N SER A 167 7.91 6.57 -4.58
CA SER A 167 8.39 7.20 -5.81
C SER A 167 9.85 7.62 -5.72
N ALA A 168 10.30 8.09 -4.55
CA ALA A 168 11.67 8.55 -4.35
C ALA A 168 12.72 7.42 -4.43
N VAL A 169 12.32 6.18 -4.16
CA VAL A 169 13.23 5.01 -4.27
C VAL A 169 13.15 4.31 -5.62
N MET A 170 12.38 4.82 -6.57
CA MET A 170 12.26 4.27 -7.92
C MET A 170 12.90 5.23 -8.93
N ALA A 171 14.05 4.85 -9.50
CA ALA A 171 14.73 5.63 -10.53
C ALA A 171 14.03 5.52 -11.89
N ARG A 172 13.58 4.30 -12.23
CA ARG A 172 12.87 3.98 -13.47
C ARG A 172 12.03 2.73 -13.28
N GLY A 173 10.80 2.74 -13.76
CA GLY A 173 9.93 1.56 -13.67
C GLY A 173 8.47 1.90 -13.50
N ALA A 174 7.73 1.03 -12.82
CA ALA A 174 6.31 1.20 -12.55
C ALA A 174 5.96 0.80 -11.13
N MET A 175 4.93 1.44 -10.58
CA MET A 175 4.30 1.05 -9.33
C MET A 175 2.93 0.44 -9.65
N LEU A 176 2.71 -0.77 -9.18
CA LEU A 176 1.46 -1.49 -9.33
C LEU A 176 0.81 -1.66 -7.96
N ILE A 177 -0.27 -0.91 -7.75
CA ILE A 177 -1.05 -0.96 -6.52
C ILE A 177 -2.38 -1.62 -6.87
N VAL A 178 -2.68 -2.73 -6.23
CA VAL A 178 -3.93 -3.47 -6.37
C VAL A 178 -4.63 -3.48 -5.02
N ASP A 179 -5.81 -2.90 -4.97
CA ASP A 179 -6.60 -2.82 -3.76
C ASP A 179 -8.09 -2.77 -4.11
N TYR A 180 -8.93 -3.07 -3.15
CA TYR A 180 -10.37 -2.97 -3.33
C TYR A 180 -10.87 -1.57 -2.99
N GLY A 181 -12.05 -1.24 -3.49
CA GLY A 181 -12.67 0.05 -3.24
C GLY A 181 -13.95 0.25 -4.01
N LEU A 182 -14.58 1.37 -3.79
CA LEU A 182 -15.77 1.78 -4.51
C LEU A 182 -15.37 2.79 -5.59
N VAL A 183 -15.97 2.66 -6.76
CA VAL A 183 -15.85 3.67 -7.80
C VAL A 183 -16.53 4.97 -7.33
N ARG A 184 -15.97 6.10 -7.73
CA ARG A 184 -16.60 7.39 -7.52
C ARG A 184 -17.99 7.36 -8.18
N ARG A 185 -19.06 7.62 -7.43
CA ARG A 185 -20.38 7.83 -8.01
C ARG A 185 -20.38 9.20 -8.71
N GLU A 186 -20.75 9.20 -9.96
CA GLU A 186 -21.03 10.40 -10.73
C GLU A 186 -22.25 11.13 -10.15
#